data_08adaff8ebbb32ba45663083c79e0b83
#
_entry.id   08adaff8ebbb32ba45663083c79e0b83
#
_cell.length_a   1.000
_cell.length_b   1.000
_cell.length_c   1.000
_cell.angle_alpha   90.00
_cell.angle_beta   90.00
_cell.angle_gamma   90.00
#
_symmetry.space_group_name_H-M   'P 1'
#
loop_
_entity.id
_entity.type
_entity.pdbx_description
1 polymer ?
#
loop_
_entity_poly.entity_id
_entity_poly.type
_entity_poly.pdbx_seq_one_letter_code
_entity_poly.pdbx_strand_id
1 'polypeptide(L)'
;QNFITLAQKGFYKNLTFHRVIKDFMIQGGDPSGNGTGGPGYSFEDELNPATESYKQGYVKGVVAMANAGPNTNGSQFFIMLKDTHLPPSYTIFGKVISGQNVVDTIGNIKTNASDKPSESVIIKEVTVSSK
;
A
#
# COMPACT_ATOMS: atom_id res chain seq x y z
N GLN A 1 4.71 -11.39 5.74
CA GLN A 1 5.54 -11.34 6.97
C GLN A 1 6.32 -10.03 7.10
N ASN A 2 6.87 -9.53 6.00
CA ASN A 2 7.63 -8.26 6.01
C ASN A 2 6.82 -7.08 6.57
N PHE A 3 5.57 -6.91 6.10
CA PHE A 3 4.71 -5.84 6.57
C PHE A 3 4.48 -5.93 8.08
N ILE A 4 4.18 -7.13 8.56
CA ILE A 4 3.95 -7.38 9.99
C ILE A 4 5.22 -7.03 10.80
N THR A 5 6.38 -7.46 10.34
CA THR A 5 7.65 -7.19 11.01
C THR A 5 7.93 -5.69 11.08
N LEU A 6 7.75 -4.97 9.98
CA LEU A 6 7.96 -3.52 9.95
C LEU A 6 6.96 -2.80 10.85
N ALA A 7 5.69 -3.21 10.83
CA ALA A 7 4.66 -2.62 11.68
C ALA A 7 4.99 -2.80 13.17
N GLN A 8 5.45 -3.99 13.57
CA GLN A 8 5.81 -4.29 14.95
C GLN A 8 7.03 -3.48 15.43
N LYS A 9 7.92 -3.11 14.51
CA LYS A 9 9.07 -2.26 14.82
C LYS A 9 8.72 -0.77 14.87
N GLY A 10 7.48 -0.40 14.58
CA GLY A 10 7.07 1.00 14.49
C GLY A 10 7.56 1.71 13.24
N PHE A 11 7.97 0.97 12.21
CA PHE A 11 8.51 1.55 10.97
C PHE A 11 7.55 2.52 10.31
N TYR A 12 6.26 2.18 10.30
CA TYR A 12 5.24 2.99 9.60
C TYR A 12 4.76 4.20 10.40
N LYS A 13 5.17 4.34 11.65
CA LYS A 13 4.75 5.47 12.48
C LYS A 13 5.24 6.78 11.88
N ASN A 14 4.33 7.73 11.71
CA ASN A 14 4.57 9.05 11.14
C ASN A 14 4.94 9.07 9.65
N LEU A 15 4.83 7.94 8.95
CA LEU A 15 4.93 7.93 7.50
C LEU A 15 3.61 8.42 6.88
N THR A 16 3.63 8.72 5.59
CA THR A 16 2.47 9.33 4.94
C THR A 16 1.95 8.47 3.79
N PHE A 17 0.70 8.72 3.40
CA PHE A 17 0.20 8.33 2.10
C PHE A 17 0.61 9.43 1.12
N HIS A 18 1.76 9.27 0.50
CA HIS A 18 2.37 10.28 -0.34
C HIS A 18 1.82 10.34 -1.77
N ARG A 19 1.02 9.34 -2.16
CA ARG A 19 0.45 9.27 -3.50
C ARG A 19 -0.99 8.79 -3.40
N VAL A 20 -1.91 9.61 -3.89
CA VAL A 20 -3.34 9.29 -3.89
C VAL A 20 -3.89 9.58 -5.27
N ILE A 21 -4.48 8.56 -5.90
CA ILE A 21 -5.14 8.69 -7.19
C ILE A 21 -6.59 8.29 -7.01
N LYS A 22 -7.49 9.26 -7.14
CA LYS A 22 -8.93 9.05 -6.99
C LYS A 22 -9.42 7.93 -7.90
N ASP A 23 -10.30 7.08 -7.36
CA ASP A 23 -10.87 5.93 -8.06
C ASP A 23 -9.83 4.88 -8.48
N PHE A 24 -8.64 4.92 -7.91
CA PHE A 24 -7.60 3.94 -8.17
C PHE A 24 -7.02 3.38 -6.88
N MET A 25 -6.16 4.12 -6.19
CA MET A 25 -5.48 3.61 -4.99
C MET A 25 -4.93 4.73 -4.12
N ILE A 26 -4.58 4.38 -2.88
CA ILE A 26 -3.76 5.23 -2.01
C ILE A 26 -2.47 4.47 -1.70
N GLN A 27 -1.34 5.14 -1.77
CA GLN A 27 -0.01 4.53 -1.60
C GLN A 27 0.76 5.24 -0.51
N GLY A 28 1.40 4.46 0.36
CA GLY A 28 2.18 5.01 1.45
C GLY A 28 3.28 4.06 1.90
N GLY A 29 3.89 4.39 3.05
CA GLY A 29 4.92 3.56 3.65
C GLY A 29 6.33 3.86 3.21
N ASP A 30 6.57 5.03 2.61
CA ASP A 30 7.90 5.48 2.20
C ASP A 30 8.48 6.44 3.23
N PRO A 31 9.60 6.10 3.87
CA PRO A 31 10.24 7.02 4.82
C PRO A 31 10.65 8.36 4.21
N SER A 32 10.93 8.37 2.90
CA SER A 32 11.28 9.60 2.17
C SER A 32 10.06 10.40 1.74
N GLY A 33 8.88 9.79 1.72
CA GLY A 33 7.63 10.46 1.38
C GLY A 33 7.52 10.90 -0.09
N ASN A 34 8.30 10.33 -0.99
CA ASN A 34 8.32 10.72 -2.40
C ASN A 34 8.31 9.56 -3.40
N GLY A 35 8.19 8.33 -2.90
CA GLY A 35 8.17 7.12 -3.73
C GLY A 35 9.53 6.45 -3.94
N THR A 36 10.61 7.02 -3.43
CA THR A 36 11.97 6.50 -3.67
C THR A 36 12.57 5.75 -2.49
N GLY A 37 11.98 5.86 -1.31
CA GLY A 37 12.54 5.28 -0.10
C GLY A 37 12.00 3.89 0.23
N GLY A 38 12.61 3.27 1.22
CA GLY A 38 12.22 1.94 1.68
C GLY A 38 12.92 1.59 2.99
N PRO A 39 12.88 0.33 3.40
CA PRO A 39 13.39 -0.10 4.70
C PRO A 39 14.90 -0.39 4.71
N GLY A 40 15.61 -0.12 3.62
CA GLY A 40 17.03 -0.39 3.50
C GLY A 40 17.36 -1.74 2.85
N TYR A 41 16.35 -2.44 2.37
CA TYR A 41 16.50 -3.73 1.67
C TYR A 41 15.36 -3.90 0.68
N SER A 42 15.46 -4.89 -0.20
CA SER A 42 14.35 -5.31 -1.06
C SER A 42 14.21 -6.83 -0.98
N PHE A 43 13.04 -7.31 -1.36
CA PHE A 43 12.77 -8.76 -1.36
C PHE A 43 11.94 -9.17 -2.58
N GLU A 44 11.92 -10.47 -2.83
CA GLU A 44 11.28 -11.03 -4.00
C GLU A 44 9.76 -10.97 -4.00
N ASP A 45 9.18 -11.03 -5.18
CA ASP A 45 7.74 -11.08 -5.37
C ASP A 45 7.17 -12.44 -4.95
N GLU A 46 5.89 -12.41 -4.55
CA GLU A 46 5.09 -13.61 -4.29
C GLU A 46 3.88 -13.59 -5.22
N LEU A 47 4.09 -14.06 -6.45
CA LEU A 47 3.11 -13.97 -7.53
C LEU A 47 2.73 -15.37 -8.05
N ASN A 48 2.30 -16.26 -7.14
CA ASN A 48 1.89 -17.61 -7.52
C ASN A 48 0.48 -17.59 -8.12
N PRO A 49 0.30 -17.94 -9.42
CA PRO A 49 -1.00 -17.92 -10.07
C PRO A 49 -2.04 -18.88 -9.47
N ALA A 50 -1.60 -19.85 -8.67
CA ALA A 50 -2.50 -20.79 -8.01
C ALA A 50 -3.17 -20.22 -6.76
N THR A 51 -2.71 -19.07 -6.23
CA THR A 51 -3.27 -18.48 -5.02
C THR A 51 -4.59 -17.76 -5.30
N GLU A 52 -5.47 -17.73 -4.30
CA GLU A 52 -6.74 -17.01 -4.42
C GLU A 52 -6.51 -15.50 -4.62
N SER A 53 -5.53 -14.92 -3.94
CA SER A 53 -5.22 -13.50 -4.07
C SER A 53 -4.81 -13.15 -5.50
N TYR A 54 -3.99 -13.97 -6.13
CA TYR A 54 -3.57 -13.74 -7.51
C TYR A 54 -4.79 -13.82 -8.47
N LYS A 55 -5.64 -14.83 -8.28
CA LYS A 55 -6.84 -15.01 -9.12
C LYS A 55 -7.85 -13.89 -8.95
N GLN A 56 -8.02 -13.40 -7.72
CA GLN A 56 -8.94 -12.31 -7.41
C GLN A 56 -8.50 -10.99 -8.07
N GLY A 57 -7.19 -10.76 -8.14
CA GLY A 57 -6.63 -9.54 -8.70
C GLY A 57 -6.82 -8.33 -7.81
N TYR A 58 -6.74 -7.15 -8.42
CA TYR A 58 -6.71 -5.88 -7.70
C TYR A 58 -8.11 -5.29 -7.58
N VAL A 59 -8.91 -5.89 -6.72
CA VAL A 59 -10.27 -5.43 -6.42
C VAL A 59 -10.25 -4.45 -5.24
N LYS A 60 -11.32 -3.68 -5.09
CA LYS A 60 -11.46 -2.71 -4.00
C LYS A 60 -11.13 -3.34 -2.64
N GLY A 61 -10.30 -2.66 -1.87
CA GLY A 61 -9.88 -3.11 -0.54
C GLY A 61 -8.65 -3.99 -0.50
N VAL A 62 -8.14 -4.45 -1.64
CA VAL A 62 -6.89 -5.23 -1.70
C VAL A 62 -5.72 -4.35 -1.27
N VAL A 63 -4.81 -4.92 -0.46
CA VAL A 63 -3.56 -4.29 -0.06
C VAL A 63 -2.41 -5.05 -0.72
N ALA A 64 -1.59 -4.33 -1.47
CA ALA A 64 -0.49 -4.93 -2.22
C ALA A 64 0.80 -4.11 -2.03
N MET A 65 1.93 -4.76 -2.31
CA MET A 65 3.24 -4.09 -2.24
C MET A 65 3.48 -3.28 -3.50
N ALA A 66 3.83 -2.00 -3.33
CA ALA A 66 4.36 -1.19 -4.43
C ALA A 66 5.80 -1.64 -4.70
N ASN A 67 6.26 -1.49 -5.95
CA ASN A 67 7.62 -1.85 -6.31
C ASN A 67 8.13 -0.99 -7.47
N ALA A 68 9.42 -1.12 -7.77
CA ALA A 68 10.09 -0.42 -8.87
C ALA A 68 10.54 -1.41 -9.97
N GLY A 69 9.82 -2.51 -10.11
CA GLY A 69 10.11 -3.59 -11.05
C GLY A 69 10.15 -4.93 -10.32
N PRO A 70 10.47 -6.04 -11.03
CA PRO A 70 10.50 -7.36 -10.43
C PRO A 70 11.42 -7.44 -9.22
N ASN A 71 10.93 -8.07 -8.14
CA ASN A 71 11.73 -8.38 -6.95
C ASN A 71 12.33 -7.15 -6.25
N THR A 72 11.58 -6.03 -6.24
CA THR A 72 12.02 -4.79 -5.60
C THR A 72 11.06 -4.34 -4.48
N ASN A 73 10.40 -5.29 -3.83
CA ASN A 73 9.51 -4.98 -2.71
C ASN A 73 10.31 -4.45 -1.52
N GLY A 74 9.75 -3.48 -0.81
CA GLY A 74 10.38 -2.90 0.37
C GLY A 74 9.35 -2.62 1.46
N SER A 75 8.99 -1.37 1.66
CA SER A 75 8.01 -0.97 2.66
C SER A 75 6.77 -0.31 2.08
N GLN A 76 6.83 0.20 0.87
CA GLN A 76 5.71 0.91 0.27
C GLN A 76 4.60 -0.07 -0.10
N PHE A 77 3.37 0.33 0.16
CA PHE A 77 2.18 -0.46 -0.15
C PHE A 77 1.07 0.44 -0.69
N PHE A 78 0.08 -0.16 -1.32
CA PHE A 78 -1.10 0.57 -1.75
C PHE A 78 -2.37 -0.19 -1.41
N ILE A 79 -3.46 0.56 -1.26
CA ILE A 79 -4.79 0.02 -0.98
C ILE A 79 -5.71 0.43 -2.12
N MET A 80 -6.40 -0.54 -2.70
CA MET A 80 -7.27 -0.28 -3.84
C MET A 80 -8.54 0.45 -3.43
N LEU A 81 -8.88 1.48 -4.19
CA LEU A 81 -10.12 2.25 -4.01
C LEU A 81 -11.26 1.71 -4.89
N LYS A 82 -10.93 1.00 -5.94
CA LYS A 82 -11.85 0.50 -6.93
C LYS A 82 -11.26 -0.71 -7.64
N ASP A 83 -12.12 -1.61 -8.12
CA ASP A 83 -11.65 -2.74 -8.94
C ASP A 83 -10.93 -2.19 -10.17
N THR A 84 -9.69 -2.58 -10.36
CA THR A 84 -8.85 -2.09 -11.46
C THR A 84 -8.07 -3.25 -12.05
N HIS A 85 -8.06 -3.34 -13.36
CA HIS A 85 -7.26 -4.35 -14.04
C HIS A 85 -5.81 -3.85 -14.13
N LEU A 86 -4.95 -4.47 -13.33
CA LEU A 86 -3.51 -4.19 -13.32
C LEU A 86 -2.75 -5.43 -13.77
N PRO A 87 -1.57 -5.26 -14.37
CA PRO A 87 -0.66 -6.40 -14.57
C PRO A 87 -0.39 -7.07 -13.22
N PRO A 88 -0.35 -8.41 -13.15
CA PRO A 88 -0.16 -9.12 -11.88
C PRO A 88 1.29 -9.07 -11.39
N SER A 89 1.83 -7.87 -11.26
CA SER A 89 3.24 -7.61 -10.93
C SER A 89 3.42 -7.14 -9.48
N TYR A 90 2.34 -7.03 -8.72
CA TYR A 90 2.35 -6.49 -7.36
C TYR A 90 1.86 -7.54 -6.38
N THR A 91 2.70 -7.90 -5.41
CA THR A 91 2.37 -8.92 -4.42
C THR A 91 1.20 -8.47 -3.54
N ILE A 92 0.09 -9.19 -3.60
CA ILE A 92 -1.08 -8.96 -2.74
C ILE A 92 -0.83 -9.69 -1.42
N PHE A 93 -0.91 -8.95 -0.30
CA PHE A 93 -0.66 -9.54 1.01
C PHE A 93 -1.78 -9.30 2.03
N GLY A 94 -2.77 -8.52 1.68
CA GLY A 94 -3.83 -8.20 2.62
C GLY A 94 -5.10 -7.71 1.96
N LYS A 95 -6.10 -7.47 2.81
CA LYS A 95 -7.40 -6.97 2.40
C LYS A 95 -8.01 -6.17 3.53
N VAL A 96 -8.64 -5.05 3.22
CA VAL A 96 -9.39 -4.26 4.19
C VAL A 96 -10.66 -5.02 4.59
N ILE A 97 -10.83 -5.29 5.87
CA ILE A 97 -12.01 -5.97 6.41
C ILE A 97 -12.96 -5.03 7.15
N SER A 98 -12.50 -3.85 7.52
CA SER A 98 -13.33 -2.78 8.08
C SER A 98 -12.63 -1.44 7.86
N GLY A 99 -13.39 -0.35 7.84
CA GLY A 99 -12.80 0.98 7.64
C GLY A 99 -12.57 1.37 6.19
N GLN A 100 -13.16 0.68 5.23
CA GLN A 100 -13.02 1.05 3.81
C GLN A 100 -13.50 2.49 3.58
N ASN A 101 -14.49 2.95 4.33
CA ASN A 101 -14.97 4.33 4.25
C ASN A 101 -13.87 5.35 4.59
N VAL A 102 -12.96 5.02 5.50
CA VAL A 102 -11.81 5.88 5.82
C VAL A 102 -10.83 5.90 4.65
N VAL A 103 -10.56 4.74 4.06
CA VAL A 103 -9.71 4.63 2.86
C VAL A 103 -10.30 5.46 1.72
N ASP A 104 -11.61 5.36 1.51
CA ASP A 104 -12.30 6.11 0.47
C ASP A 104 -12.23 7.62 0.72
N THR A 105 -12.33 8.04 1.98
CA THR A 105 -12.19 9.45 2.36
C THR A 105 -10.80 9.97 2.00
N ILE A 106 -9.75 9.20 2.29
CA ILE A 106 -8.38 9.55 1.91
C ILE A 106 -8.28 9.63 0.38
N GLY A 107 -8.94 8.71 -0.33
CA GLY A 107 -8.94 8.69 -1.80
C GLY A 107 -9.57 9.92 -2.45
N ASN A 108 -10.37 10.70 -1.70
CA ASN A 108 -11.06 11.87 -2.21
C ASN A 108 -10.43 13.20 -1.79
N ILE A 109 -9.30 13.18 -1.09
CA ILE A 109 -8.65 14.42 -0.66
C ILE A 109 -8.00 15.14 -1.83
N LYS A 110 -7.76 16.44 -1.65
CA LYS A 110 -7.13 17.27 -2.65
C LYS A 110 -5.65 16.88 -2.83
N THR A 111 -5.24 16.72 -4.08
CA THR A 111 -3.86 16.38 -4.44
C THR A 111 -3.29 17.42 -5.40
N ASN A 112 -1.95 17.46 -5.49
CA ASN A 112 -1.27 18.31 -6.45
C ASN A 112 -1.08 17.57 -7.80
N ALA A 113 -0.37 18.20 -8.75
CA ALA A 113 -0.15 17.63 -10.09
C ALA A 113 0.63 16.32 -10.07
N SER A 114 1.32 15.99 -8.99
CA SER A 114 2.08 14.75 -8.83
C SER A 114 1.32 13.70 -8.01
N ASP A 115 0.02 13.86 -7.84
CA ASP A 115 -0.85 12.97 -7.05
C ASP A 115 -0.47 12.91 -5.56
N LYS A 116 0.22 13.92 -5.07
CA LYS A 116 0.58 14.03 -3.66
C LYS A 116 -0.48 14.84 -2.92
N PRO A 117 -0.98 14.35 -1.76
CA PRO A 117 -1.94 15.11 -0.97
C PRO A 117 -1.44 16.52 -0.64
N SER A 118 -2.30 17.52 -0.85
CA SER A 118 -1.95 18.92 -0.53
C SER A 118 -1.71 19.12 0.96
N GLU A 119 -2.43 18.35 1.80
CA GLU A 119 -2.18 18.28 3.23
C GLU A 119 -1.74 16.84 3.54
N SER A 120 -0.66 16.68 4.29
CA SER A 120 -0.11 15.36 4.62
C SER A 120 -1.13 14.48 5.33
N VAL A 121 -1.28 13.25 4.84
CA VAL A 121 -2.08 12.21 5.49
C VAL A 121 -1.09 11.30 6.20
N ILE A 122 -1.10 11.33 7.52
CA ILE A 122 -0.09 10.69 8.35
C ILE A 122 -0.62 9.38 8.92
N ILE A 123 0.19 8.32 8.82
CA ILE A 123 -0.04 7.06 9.51
C ILE A 123 0.46 7.25 10.94
N LYS A 124 -0.45 7.34 11.89
CA LYS A 124 -0.04 7.54 13.30
C LYS A 124 0.66 6.31 13.84
N GLU A 125 0.11 5.15 13.59
CA GLU A 125 0.72 3.87 13.95
C GLU A 125 0.01 2.73 13.21
N VAL A 126 0.71 1.59 13.13
CA VAL A 126 0.14 0.33 12.64
C VAL A 126 0.32 -0.69 13.74
N THR A 127 -0.79 -1.25 14.22
CA THR A 127 -0.80 -2.25 15.27
C THR A 127 -1.10 -3.62 14.69
N VAL A 128 -0.35 -4.63 15.11
CA VAL A 128 -0.56 -6.00 14.68
C VAL A 128 -1.18 -6.80 15.82
N SER A 129 -2.28 -7.47 15.53
CA SER A 129 -2.94 -8.33 16.50
C SER A 129 -3.27 -9.68 15.88
N SER A 130 -3.33 -10.72 16.72
CA SER A 130 -3.79 -12.03 16.33
C SER A 130 -5.20 -12.25 16.87
N LYS A 131 -5.99 -12.98 16.11
CA LYS A 131 -7.31 -13.42 16.59
C LYS A 131 -7.22 -14.75 17.31
#